data_2e8c4ef6bfe1dd5bd2a252d7355e0592
#
_entry.id   2e8c4ef6bfe1dd5bd2a252d7355e0592
#
_cell.length_a   1.000
_cell.length_b   1.000
_cell.length_c   1.000
_cell.angle_alpha   90.00
_cell.angle_beta   90.00
_cell.angle_gamma   90.00
#
_symmetry.space_group_name_H-M   'P 1'
#
loop_
_entity.id
_entity.type
_entity.pdbx_description
1 polymer ?
#
loop_
_entity_poly.entity_id
_entity_poly.type
_entity_poly.pdbx_seq_one_letter_code
_entity_poly.pdbx_strand_id
1 'polypeptide(L)'
;SCVRILAALTYYWPHVSGLTIYVERLARALVVRGHAVTVLTSQYDRGLSRREELHGVRVVRVPVAARVSKGVLMPTIGVVASKLVAANDAVSLHLPQLDASGIALRGRLLRKPTVVTYHSDLTLPASPLSALANRVVDASNHVAARLCDVLCAYTEDFARHSRLLSAYFSKVRYILPPVDIPIVEPAAAADWASRHGLDSGTPVIGVAGRLAADKGIEFLLEALPAVLAVHPRLKVMHAGPVEDVIGEERYRQRLAPILQRFMGCYTFLGTLEPDEMAYFFSNCDVHVLPSINSTESFGLVQIEAALCGTPTVASALPGVRVPTQMTGMGLTVPPRDVDALAAGIMKVLAEPGRFKGPRGPIVAQFSPDHTAARYEDLFEELKGW
;
A
#
# COMPACT_ATOMS: atom_id res chain seq x y z
N SER A 1 -13.62 -24.41 -8.09
CA SER A 1 -12.76 -24.98 -9.18
C SER A 1 -11.41 -24.31 -9.20
N CYS A 2 -10.31 -25.06 -9.45
CA CYS A 2 -8.98 -24.47 -9.61
C CYS A 2 -8.96 -23.52 -10.82
N VAL A 3 -8.55 -22.27 -10.62
CA VAL A 3 -8.40 -21.24 -11.67
C VAL A 3 -6.93 -20.89 -11.80
N ARG A 4 -6.42 -20.81 -13.03
CA ARG A 4 -5.09 -20.28 -13.32
C ARG A 4 -5.19 -18.79 -13.52
N ILE A 5 -4.59 -18.02 -12.63
CA ILE A 5 -4.70 -16.55 -12.58
C ILE A 5 -3.35 -15.93 -12.95
N LEU A 6 -3.35 -15.03 -13.93
CA LEU A 6 -2.21 -14.18 -14.24
C LEU A 6 -2.37 -12.84 -13.52
N ALA A 7 -1.56 -12.58 -12.52
CA ALA A 7 -1.44 -11.26 -11.89
C ALA A 7 -0.31 -10.46 -12.54
N ALA A 8 -0.54 -9.20 -12.90
CA ALA A 8 0.48 -8.36 -13.52
C ALA A 8 0.63 -7.01 -12.81
N LEU A 9 1.88 -6.66 -12.49
CA LEU A 9 2.27 -5.41 -11.86
C LEU A 9 3.71 -5.05 -12.22
N THR A 10 4.09 -3.78 -12.06
CA THR A 10 5.43 -3.31 -12.46
C THR A 10 6.54 -3.84 -11.55
N TYR A 11 6.37 -3.78 -10.23
CA TYR A 11 7.33 -4.21 -9.23
C TYR A 11 6.73 -5.27 -8.32
N TYR A 12 7.49 -6.32 -8.04
CA TYR A 12 7.12 -7.39 -7.13
C TYR A 12 8.27 -7.71 -6.18
N TRP A 13 8.03 -8.56 -5.19
CA TRP A 13 9.03 -8.97 -4.21
C TRP A 13 10.39 -9.29 -4.84
N PRO A 14 11.52 -8.85 -4.23
CA PRO A 14 11.70 -8.25 -2.90
C PRO A 14 11.47 -6.72 -2.82
N HIS A 15 10.99 -6.06 -3.88
CA HIS A 15 10.58 -4.66 -3.80
C HIS A 15 9.38 -4.52 -2.86
N VAL A 16 9.46 -3.61 -1.87
CA VAL A 16 8.43 -3.38 -0.87
C VAL A 16 7.67 -2.08 -1.17
N SER A 17 6.38 -2.20 -1.43
CA SER A 17 5.43 -1.09 -1.57
C SER A 17 4.04 -1.57 -1.19
N GLY A 18 3.10 -0.67 -0.95
CA GLY A 18 1.71 -1.06 -0.66
C GLY A 18 1.09 -1.94 -1.73
N LEU A 19 1.36 -1.65 -3.01
CA LEU A 19 0.89 -2.44 -4.15
C LEU A 19 1.52 -3.84 -4.16
N THR A 20 2.83 -3.94 -3.94
CA THR A 20 3.54 -5.23 -3.87
C THR A 20 3.03 -6.10 -2.73
N ILE A 21 2.86 -5.52 -1.54
CA ILE A 21 2.33 -6.21 -0.35
C ILE A 21 0.91 -6.70 -0.61
N TYR A 22 0.06 -5.87 -1.24
CA TYR A 22 -1.29 -6.27 -1.62
C TYR A 22 -1.30 -7.50 -2.52
N VAL A 23 -0.53 -7.46 -3.63
CA VAL A 23 -0.51 -8.55 -4.62
C VAL A 23 0.10 -9.81 -4.02
N GLU A 24 1.14 -9.69 -3.20
CA GLU A 24 1.77 -10.82 -2.51
C GLU A 24 0.77 -11.52 -1.58
N ARG A 25 0.08 -10.77 -0.72
CA ARG A 25 -0.92 -11.31 0.20
C ARG A 25 -2.09 -11.96 -0.53
N LEU A 26 -2.62 -11.30 -1.58
CA LEU A 26 -3.70 -11.84 -2.40
C LEU A 26 -3.28 -13.11 -3.14
N ALA A 27 -2.10 -13.10 -3.79
CA ALA A 27 -1.61 -14.25 -4.55
C ALA A 27 -1.40 -15.47 -3.66
N ARG A 28 -0.80 -15.31 -2.49
CA ARG A 28 -0.64 -16.39 -1.51
C ARG A 28 -1.98 -16.94 -1.03
N ALA A 29 -2.91 -16.07 -0.70
CA ALA A 29 -4.23 -16.49 -0.25
C ALA A 29 -4.99 -17.26 -1.34
N LEU A 30 -4.89 -16.84 -2.59
CA LEU A 30 -5.46 -17.57 -3.73
C LEU A 30 -4.80 -18.96 -3.92
N VAL A 31 -3.47 -19.06 -3.73
CA VAL A 31 -2.77 -20.35 -3.77
C VAL A 31 -3.25 -21.28 -2.64
N VAL A 32 -3.38 -20.77 -1.43
CA VAL A 32 -3.92 -21.55 -0.28
C VAL A 32 -5.34 -22.04 -0.55
N ARG A 33 -6.15 -21.29 -1.30
CA ARG A 33 -7.50 -21.66 -1.73
C ARG A 33 -7.53 -22.62 -2.93
N GLY A 34 -6.36 -23.06 -3.40
CA GLY A 34 -6.23 -24.09 -4.46
C GLY A 34 -6.18 -23.53 -5.88
N HIS A 35 -5.93 -22.23 -6.07
CA HIS A 35 -5.71 -21.63 -7.39
C HIS A 35 -4.23 -21.67 -7.78
N ALA A 36 -3.95 -21.64 -9.09
CA ALA A 36 -2.60 -21.50 -9.62
C ALA A 36 -2.35 -20.02 -10.00
N VAL A 37 -1.45 -19.35 -9.30
CA VAL A 37 -1.15 -17.93 -9.54
C VAL A 37 0.20 -17.76 -10.20
N THR A 38 0.23 -17.00 -11.30
CA THR A 38 1.45 -16.55 -11.97
C THR A 38 1.53 -15.04 -11.89
N VAL A 39 2.61 -14.51 -11.36
CA VAL A 39 2.91 -13.07 -11.32
C VAL A 39 3.82 -12.70 -12.47
N LEU A 40 3.38 -11.77 -13.32
CA LEU A 40 4.17 -11.14 -14.37
C LEU A 40 4.63 -9.77 -13.90
N THR A 41 5.95 -9.56 -13.85
CA THR A 41 6.54 -8.33 -13.31
C THR A 41 7.86 -7.99 -14.00
N SER A 42 8.46 -6.86 -13.63
CA SER A 42 9.77 -6.45 -14.16
C SER A 42 10.94 -7.12 -13.45
N GLN A 43 12.01 -7.39 -14.18
CA GLN A 43 13.33 -7.67 -13.61
C GLN A 43 14.02 -6.33 -13.34
N TYR A 44 13.53 -5.59 -12.36
CA TYR A 44 14.00 -4.24 -12.03
C TYR A 44 15.43 -4.24 -11.47
N ASP A 45 15.89 -5.36 -10.96
CA ASP A 45 17.25 -5.63 -10.57
C ASP A 45 17.77 -6.85 -11.35
N ARG A 46 18.95 -6.72 -11.96
CA ARG A 46 19.55 -7.78 -12.78
C ARG A 46 19.96 -9.02 -11.96
N GLY A 47 20.13 -8.88 -10.65
CA GLY A 47 20.41 -9.98 -9.72
C GLY A 47 19.21 -10.90 -9.47
N LEU A 48 17.99 -10.44 -9.79
CA LEU A 48 16.78 -11.23 -9.58
C LEU A 48 16.64 -12.31 -10.65
N SER A 49 16.19 -13.49 -10.23
CA SER A 49 15.86 -14.59 -11.14
C SER A 49 14.72 -14.22 -12.08
N ARG A 50 14.85 -14.57 -13.37
CA ARG A 50 13.77 -14.36 -14.35
C ARG A 50 12.54 -15.22 -14.09
N ARG A 51 12.73 -16.37 -13.45
CA ARG A 51 11.66 -17.30 -13.07
C ARG A 51 12.01 -17.90 -11.73
N GLU A 52 11.05 -17.87 -10.82
CA GLU A 52 11.15 -18.50 -9.51
C GLU A 52 9.76 -18.83 -8.99
N GLU A 53 9.69 -19.56 -7.92
CA GLU A 53 8.47 -19.80 -7.17
C GLU A 53 8.65 -19.26 -5.75
N LEU A 54 7.72 -18.41 -5.32
CA LEU A 54 7.70 -17.80 -4.00
C LEU A 54 6.38 -18.14 -3.33
N HIS A 55 6.41 -18.89 -2.25
CA HIS A 55 5.22 -19.31 -1.49
C HIS A 55 4.12 -19.96 -2.36
N GLY A 56 4.50 -20.79 -3.33
CA GLY A 56 3.58 -21.42 -4.28
C GLY A 56 3.13 -20.53 -5.44
N VAL A 57 3.57 -19.28 -5.48
CA VAL A 57 3.29 -18.33 -6.57
C VAL A 57 4.43 -18.39 -7.59
N ARG A 58 4.10 -18.66 -8.85
CA ARG A 58 5.07 -18.60 -9.95
C ARG A 58 5.35 -17.14 -10.31
N VAL A 59 6.60 -16.72 -10.26
CA VAL A 59 7.03 -15.36 -10.64
C VAL A 59 7.78 -15.40 -11.96
N VAL A 60 7.35 -14.56 -12.90
CA VAL A 60 8.00 -14.38 -14.22
C VAL A 60 8.41 -12.91 -14.35
N ARG A 61 9.70 -12.66 -14.41
CA ARG A 61 10.28 -11.31 -14.55
C ARG A 61 10.75 -11.06 -15.96
N VAL A 62 10.36 -9.91 -16.50
CA VAL A 62 10.75 -9.45 -17.84
C VAL A 62 11.93 -8.48 -17.72
N PRO A 63 13.00 -8.67 -18.49
CA PRO A 63 14.15 -7.77 -18.46
C PRO A 63 13.78 -6.32 -18.74
N VAL A 64 14.33 -5.41 -17.95
CA VAL A 64 14.18 -3.96 -18.09
C VAL A 64 15.30 -3.41 -18.96
N ALA A 65 14.96 -2.72 -20.05
CA ALA A 65 15.92 -2.03 -20.92
C ALA A 65 16.26 -0.63 -20.41
N ALA A 66 15.26 0.08 -19.86
CA ALA A 66 15.45 1.44 -19.33
C ALA A 66 14.41 1.74 -18.23
N ARG A 67 14.77 2.69 -17.37
CA ARG A 67 13.86 3.27 -16.38
C ARG A 67 13.50 4.68 -16.78
N VAL A 68 12.22 5.03 -16.67
CA VAL A 68 11.73 6.38 -16.91
C VAL A 68 10.91 6.78 -15.69
N SER A 69 11.48 7.64 -14.84
CA SER A 69 10.88 7.99 -13.53
C SER A 69 10.67 6.73 -12.67
N LYS A 70 9.44 6.49 -12.22
CA LYS A 70 9.06 5.27 -11.47
C LYS A 70 8.63 4.10 -12.38
N GLY A 71 8.58 4.30 -13.70
CA GLY A 71 8.24 3.28 -14.68
C GLY A 71 9.44 2.57 -15.27
N VAL A 72 9.19 1.44 -15.93
CA VAL A 72 10.20 0.64 -16.63
C VAL A 72 9.77 0.33 -18.04
N LEU A 73 10.76 0.25 -18.95
CA LEU A 73 10.54 -0.19 -20.33
C LEU A 73 11.04 -1.63 -20.48
N MET A 74 10.14 -2.51 -20.89
CA MET A 74 10.37 -3.94 -21.05
C MET A 74 10.07 -4.35 -22.51
N PRO A 75 11.04 -4.29 -23.44
CA PRO A 75 10.77 -4.51 -24.87
C PRO A 75 10.15 -5.86 -25.21
N THR A 76 10.40 -6.89 -24.40
CA THR A 76 9.88 -8.25 -24.64
C THR A 76 8.57 -8.56 -23.92
N ILE A 77 8.00 -7.57 -23.19
CA ILE A 77 6.78 -7.77 -22.41
C ILE A 77 5.60 -8.29 -23.26
N GLY A 78 5.49 -7.80 -24.50
CA GLY A 78 4.40 -8.21 -25.39
C GLY A 78 4.39 -9.71 -25.71
N VAL A 79 5.56 -10.28 -25.96
CA VAL A 79 5.69 -11.74 -26.26
C VAL A 79 5.43 -12.55 -25.00
N VAL A 80 6.00 -12.14 -23.85
CA VAL A 80 5.82 -12.85 -22.59
C VAL A 80 4.36 -12.79 -22.14
N ALA A 81 3.73 -11.62 -22.18
CA ALA A 81 2.33 -11.43 -21.84
C ALA A 81 1.40 -12.26 -22.74
N SER A 82 1.64 -12.33 -24.06
CA SER A 82 0.84 -13.14 -24.97
C SER A 82 0.83 -14.63 -24.56
N LYS A 83 2.00 -15.17 -24.23
CA LYS A 83 2.15 -16.55 -23.77
C LYS A 83 1.45 -16.80 -22.43
N LEU A 84 1.63 -15.87 -21.48
CA LEU A 84 1.06 -16.03 -20.14
C LEU A 84 -0.46 -15.82 -20.12
N VAL A 85 -1.00 -14.85 -20.85
CA VAL A 85 -2.45 -14.66 -20.97
C VAL A 85 -3.09 -15.90 -21.59
N ALA A 86 -2.50 -16.46 -22.66
CA ALA A 86 -3.00 -17.67 -23.28
C ALA A 86 -2.99 -18.89 -22.32
N ALA A 87 -1.95 -19.00 -21.48
CA ALA A 87 -1.76 -20.11 -20.56
C ALA A 87 -2.61 -20.04 -19.27
N ASN A 88 -3.19 -18.88 -18.96
CA ASN A 88 -4.00 -18.68 -17.77
C ASN A 88 -5.49 -18.57 -18.12
N ASP A 89 -6.36 -18.73 -17.12
CA ASP A 89 -7.82 -18.70 -17.28
C ASP A 89 -8.40 -17.32 -17.03
N ALA A 90 -7.73 -16.50 -16.23
CA ALA A 90 -8.11 -15.13 -15.90
C ALA A 90 -6.88 -14.21 -15.79
N VAL A 91 -7.11 -12.91 -15.96
CA VAL A 91 -6.09 -11.85 -15.87
C VAL A 91 -6.47 -10.88 -14.77
N SER A 92 -5.56 -10.64 -13.85
CA SER A 92 -5.66 -9.64 -12.77
C SER A 92 -4.57 -8.58 -12.98
N LEU A 93 -4.96 -7.38 -13.41
CA LEU A 93 -4.04 -6.26 -13.62
C LEU A 93 -4.05 -5.35 -12.39
N HIS A 94 -2.86 -4.96 -11.95
CA HIS A 94 -2.70 -4.07 -10.80
C HIS A 94 -2.11 -2.73 -11.24
N LEU A 95 -2.94 -1.69 -11.28
CA LEU A 95 -2.58 -0.37 -11.77
C LEU A 95 -2.19 0.59 -10.61
N PRO A 96 -1.30 1.56 -10.89
CA PRO A 96 -0.86 2.03 -12.21
C PRO A 96 0.26 1.18 -12.82
N GLN A 97 0.21 0.96 -14.14
CA GLN A 97 1.21 0.19 -14.90
C GLN A 97 1.27 0.65 -16.36
N LEU A 98 2.48 0.84 -16.91
CA LEU A 98 2.67 1.26 -18.30
C LEU A 98 2.12 0.25 -19.31
N ASP A 99 2.35 -1.04 -19.07
CA ASP A 99 2.01 -2.14 -19.99
C ASP A 99 0.56 -2.62 -19.87
N ALA A 100 -0.23 -1.98 -19.01
CA ALA A 100 -1.60 -2.39 -18.69
C ALA A 100 -2.50 -2.50 -19.91
N SER A 101 -2.46 -1.50 -20.82
CA SER A 101 -3.26 -1.50 -22.04
C SER A 101 -2.98 -2.71 -22.94
N GLY A 102 -1.70 -3.03 -23.11
CA GLY A 102 -1.27 -4.17 -23.92
C GLY A 102 -1.68 -5.52 -23.35
N ILE A 103 -1.65 -5.67 -22.02
CA ILE A 103 -2.07 -6.91 -21.35
C ILE A 103 -3.60 -7.04 -21.38
N ALA A 104 -4.33 -5.93 -21.09
CA ALA A 104 -5.79 -5.92 -21.16
C ALA A 104 -6.32 -6.24 -22.57
N LEU A 105 -5.67 -5.70 -23.61
CA LEU A 105 -6.01 -6.02 -24.99
C LEU A 105 -5.88 -7.51 -25.28
N ARG A 106 -4.83 -8.17 -24.78
CA ARG A 106 -4.64 -9.63 -24.92
C ARG A 106 -5.73 -10.40 -24.18
N GLY A 107 -6.09 -9.99 -22.98
CA GLY A 107 -7.21 -10.55 -22.24
C GLY A 107 -8.49 -10.51 -23.06
N ARG A 108 -8.82 -9.35 -23.62
CA ARG A 108 -10.00 -9.15 -24.47
C ARG A 108 -9.98 -10.03 -25.74
N LEU A 109 -8.85 -10.03 -26.47
CA LEU A 109 -8.70 -10.80 -27.71
C LEU A 109 -8.76 -12.32 -27.48
N LEU A 110 -8.20 -12.80 -26.38
CA LEU A 110 -8.20 -14.21 -26.00
C LEU A 110 -9.41 -14.61 -25.16
N ARG A 111 -10.38 -13.71 -24.99
CA ARG A 111 -11.61 -13.91 -24.21
C ARG A 111 -11.34 -14.44 -22.80
N LYS A 112 -10.33 -13.86 -22.15
CA LYS A 112 -10.01 -14.16 -20.76
C LYS A 112 -10.67 -13.12 -19.85
N PRO A 113 -11.41 -13.52 -18.81
CA PRO A 113 -11.87 -12.60 -17.77
C PRO A 113 -10.73 -11.73 -17.30
N THR A 114 -10.92 -10.41 -17.40
CA THR A 114 -9.87 -9.43 -17.08
C THR A 114 -10.37 -8.46 -16.02
N VAL A 115 -9.79 -8.56 -14.84
CA VAL A 115 -10.06 -7.69 -13.69
C VAL A 115 -8.90 -6.71 -13.55
N VAL A 116 -9.21 -5.44 -13.38
CA VAL A 116 -8.23 -4.40 -13.09
C VAL A 116 -8.44 -3.89 -11.68
N THR A 117 -7.42 -3.98 -10.84
CA THR A 117 -7.41 -3.37 -9.50
C THR A 117 -6.63 -2.07 -9.55
N TYR A 118 -7.27 -0.97 -9.20
CA TYR A 118 -6.68 0.36 -9.21
C TYR A 118 -6.26 0.77 -7.79
N HIS A 119 -4.97 0.81 -7.54
CA HIS A 119 -4.41 0.99 -6.20
C HIS A 119 -4.26 2.45 -5.78
N SER A 120 -3.96 3.35 -6.71
CA SER A 120 -3.79 4.77 -6.40
C SER A 120 -3.71 5.61 -7.67
N ASP A 121 -4.01 6.90 -7.53
CA ASP A 121 -3.72 7.87 -8.58
C ASP A 121 -2.21 8.14 -8.65
N LEU A 122 -1.71 8.37 -9.87
CA LEU A 122 -0.32 8.77 -10.06
C LEU A 122 -0.16 10.27 -9.88
N THR A 123 0.67 10.66 -8.92
CA THR A 123 1.13 12.04 -8.78
C THR A 123 2.66 12.02 -8.80
N LEU A 124 3.27 12.31 -9.95
CA LEU A 124 4.73 12.40 -10.07
C LEU A 124 5.19 13.85 -9.96
N PRO A 125 6.45 14.06 -9.48
CA PRO A 125 7.02 15.40 -9.38
C PRO A 125 7.02 16.15 -10.71
N ALA A 126 6.88 17.47 -10.66
CA ALA A 126 6.78 18.36 -11.81
C ALA A 126 8.11 18.49 -12.58
N SER A 127 8.34 17.58 -13.53
CA SER A 127 9.32 17.80 -14.61
C SER A 127 8.64 17.53 -15.94
N PRO A 128 9.06 18.18 -17.07
CA PRO A 128 8.45 17.96 -18.37
C PRO A 128 8.45 16.49 -18.81
N LEU A 129 9.54 15.78 -18.52
CA LEU A 129 9.69 14.36 -18.84
C LEU A 129 8.75 13.49 -17.99
N SER A 130 8.64 13.81 -16.69
CA SER A 130 7.71 13.12 -15.78
C SER A 130 6.25 13.37 -16.18
N ALA A 131 5.93 14.59 -16.64
CA ALA A 131 4.58 14.93 -17.10
C ALA A 131 4.19 14.13 -18.35
N LEU A 132 5.12 13.95 -19.29
CA LEU A 132 4.88 13.12 -20.48
C LEU A 132 4.72 11.64 -20.09
N ALA A 133 5.61 11.12 -19.25
CA ALA A 133 5.54 9.74 -18.76
C ALA A 133 4.21 9.48 -18.03
N ASN A 134 3.76 10.42 -17.20
CA ASN A 134 2.45 10.35 -16.54
C ASN A 134 1.29 10.25 -17.52
N ARG A 135 1.28 11.10 -18.57
CA ARG A 135 0.22 11.06 -19.57
C ARG A 135 0.17 9.72 -20.30
N VAL A 136 1.34 9.15 -20.62
CA VAL A 136 1.40 7.84 -21.29
C VAL A 136 0.89 6.72 -20.39
N VAL A 137 1.31 6.70 -19.11
CA VAL A 137 0.80 5.71 -18.14
C VAL A 137 -0.69 5.91 -17.89
N ASP A 138 -1.14 7.14 -17.74
CA ASP A 138 -2.55 7.46 -17.54
C ASP A 138 -3.41 7.01 -18.74
N ALA A 139 -2.95 7.27 -19.96
CA ALA A 139 -3.60 6.79 -21.18
C ALA A 139 -3.64 5.24 -21.22
N SER A 140 -2.54 4.57 -20.86
CA SER A 140 -2.51 3.10 -20.78
C SER A 140 -3.49 2.57 -19.75
N ASN A 141 -3.58 3.20 -18.57
CA ASN A 141 -4.52 2.84 -17.52
C ASN A 141 -5.98 3.03 -17.98
N HIS A 142 -6.29 4.14 -18.68
CA HIS A 142 -7.63 4.38 -19.25
C HIS A 142 -8.01 3.34 -20.31
N VAL A 143 -7.08 2.95 -21.17
CA VAL A 143 -7.32 1.89 -22.17
C VAL A 143 -7.55 0.54 -21.46
N ALA A 144 -6.76 0.21 -20.45
CA ALA A 144 -6.97 -1.00 -19.66
C ALA A 144 -8.34 -1.00 -18.95
N ALA A 145 -8.73 0.12 -18.35
CA ALA A 145 -10.03 0.29 -17.71
C ALA A 145 -11.21 0.14 -18.70
N ARG A 146 -11.03 0.60 -19.93
CA ARG A 146 -12.04 0.43 -20.99
C ARG A 146 -12.17 -1.03 -21.43
N LEU A 147 -11.06 -1.74 -21.55
CA LEU A 147 -10.99 -3.10 -22.09
C LEU A 147 -11.30 -4.19 -21.07
N CYS A 148 -11.08 -3.94 -19.78
CA CYS A 148 -11.36 -4.91 -18.72
C CYS A 148 -12.86 -5.15 -18.53
N ASP A 149 -13.20 -6.28 -17.93
CA ASP A 149 -14.57 -6.62 -17.58
C ASP A 149 -15.01 -5.91 -16.30
N VAL A 150 -14.15 -5.85 -15.30
CA VAL A 150 -14.42 -5.22 -13.99
C VAL A 150 -13.21 -4.41 -13.52
N LEU A 151 -13.51 -3.25 -12.90
CA LEU A 151 -12.57 -2.45 -12.13
C LEU A 151 -12.78 -2.72 -10.63
N CYS A 152 -11.71 -3.01 -9.91
CA CYS A 152 -11.72 -3.13 -8.47
C CYS A 152 -11.09 -1.90 -7.81
N ALA A 153 -11.76 -1.37 -6.80
CA ALA A 153 -11.26 -0.35 -5.89
C ALA A 153 -11.45 -0.82 -4.45
N TYR A 154 -10.69 -0.26 -3.51
CA TYR A 154 -10.84 -0.63 -2.11
C TYR A 154 -12.13 -0.10 -1.51
N THR A 155 -12.50 1.14 -1.85
CA THR A 155 -13.66 1.84 -1.29
C THR A 155 -14.38 2.65 -2.34
N GLU A 156 -15.67 2.83 -2.12
CA GLU A 156 -16.50 3.72 -2.95
C GLU A 156 -16.04 5.19 -2.82
N ASP A 157 -15.63 5.58 -1.62
CA ASP A 157 -15.16 6.93 -1.34
C ASP A 157 -13.95 7.30 -2.22
N PHE A 158 -12.95 6.42 -2.33
CA PHE A 158 -11.83 6.63 -3.25
C PHE A 158 -12.28 6.62 -4.71
N ALA A 159 -13.13 5.67 -5.09
CA ALA A 159 -13.58 5.54 -6.49
C ALA A 159 -14.33 6.78 -6.99
N ARG A 160 -15.15 7.41 -6.15
CA ARG A 160 -15.87 8.65 -6.50
C ARG A 160 -14.95 9.85 -6.75
N HIS A 161 -13.79 9.88 -6.09
CA HIS A 161 -12.85 11.00 -6.17
C HIS A 161 -11.65 10.72 -7.08
N SER A 162 -11.41 9.47 -7.48
CA SER A 162 -10.37 9.11 -8.43
C SER A 162 -10.75 9.51 -9.85
N ARG A 163 -9.82 10.17 -10.56
CA ARG A 163 -10.03 10.59 -11.95
C ARG A 163 -10.32 9.43 -12.89
N LEU A 164 -9.63 8.31 -12.73
CA LEU A 164 -9.82 7.14 -13.56
C LEU A 164 -11.11 6.41 -13.18
N LEU A 165 -11.30 6.08 -11.92
CA LEU A 165 -12.42 5.25 -11.49
C LEU A 165 -13.77 5.94 -11.67
N SER A 166 -13.84 7.27 -11.44
CA SER A 166 -15.07 8.05 -11.67
C SER A 166 -15.52 8.02 -13.13
N ALA A 167 -14.58 7.96 -14.08
CA ALA A 167 -14.90 7.86 -15.50
C ALA A 167 -15.49 6.51 -15.93
N TYR A 168 -15.27 5.45 -15.13
CA TYR A 168 -15.76 4.09 -15.40
C TYR A 168 -16.56 3.53 -14.23
N PHE A 169 -17.24 4.38 -13.49
CA PHE A 169 -17.87 4.08 -12.21
C PHE A 169 -18.83 2.88 -12.25
N SER A 170 -19.57 2.70 -13.36
CA SER A 170 -20.49 1.57 -13.55
C SER A 170 -19.81 0.19 -13.59
N LYS A 171 -18.51 0.13 -13.88
CA LYS A 171 -17.71 -1.10 -13.87
C LYS A 171 -17.05 -1.39 -12.51
N VAL A 172 -17.12 -0.46 -11.56
CA VAL A 172 -16.38 -0.57 -10.30
C VAL A 172 -17.06 -1.55 -9.35
N ARG A 173 -16.25 -2.43 -8.76
CA ARG A 173 -16.59 -3.29 -7.63
C ARG A 173 -15.67 -2.94 -6.46
N TYR A 174 -16.18 -3.06 -5.24
CA TYR A 174 -15.43 -2.73 -4.04
C TYR A 174 -14.98 -4.01 -3.35
N ILE A 175 -13.67 -4.17 -3.23
CA ILE A 175 -13.03 -5.28 -2.53
C ILE A 175 -11.99 -4.70 -1.59
N LEU A 176 -12.19 -4.88 -0.28
CA LEU A 176 -11.26 -4.41 0.74
C LEU A 176 -9.90 -5.09 0.58
N PRO A 177 -8.80 -4.36 0.85
CA PRO A 177 -7.46 -4.88 0.63
C PRO A 177 -7.11 -5.99 1.64
N PRO A 178 -6.24 -6.94 1.26
CA PRO A 178 -5.78 -7.98 2.15
C PRO A 178 -4.78 -7.39 3.15
N VAL A 179 -5.11 -7.47 4.43
CA VAL A 179 -4.22 -7.06 5.51
C VAL A 179 -3.99 -8.21 6.47
N ASP A 180 -2.74 -8.49 6.70
CA ASP A 180 -2.28 -9.51 7.62
C ASP A 180 -1.09 -8.98 8.41
N ILE A 181 -1.08 -9.26 9.71
CA ILE A 181 0.03 -8.96 10.59
C ILE A 181 0.07 -10.02 11.70
N PRO A 182 1.27 -10.53 12.07
CA PRO A 182 1.40 -11.54 13.09
C PRO A 182 0.77 -11.13 14.43
N ILE A 183 0.28 -12.12 15.19
CA ILE A 183 -0.15 -11.91 16.56
C ILE A 183 1.08 -11.76 17.44
N VAL A 184 1.09 -10.72 18.24
CA VAL A 184 2.22 -10.37 19.10
C VAL A 184 2.11 -11.06 20.45
N GLU A 185 3.17 -11.78 20.83
CA GLU A 185 3.36 -12.22 22.22
C GLU A 185 3.83 -11.03 23.07
N PRO A 186 3.15 -10.74 24.20
CA PRO A 186 3.45 -9.55 25.02
C PRO A 186 4.90 -9.48 25.48
N ALA A 187 5.52 -10.61 25.80
CA ALA A 187 6.92 -10.67 26.23
C ALA A 187 7.88 -10.27 25.10
N ALA A 188 7.63 -10.71 23.86
CA ALA A 188 8.43 -10.35 22.70
C ALA A 188 8.30 -8.85 22.35
N ALA A 189 7.10 -8.30 22.46
CA ALA A 189 6.87 -6.86 22.29
C ALA A 189 7.62 -6.03 23.34
N ALA A 190 7.60 -6.46 24.60
CA ALA A 190 8.32 -5.78 25.69
C ALA A 190 9.85 -5.85 25.50
N ASP A 191 10.37 -6.98 25.07
CA ASP A 191 11.79 -7.11 24.74
C ASP A 191 12.19 -6.20 23.57
N TRP A 192 11.37 -6.15 22.53
CA TRP A 192 11.58 -5.23 21.41
C TRP A 192 11.60 -3.76 21.87
N ALA A 193 10.64 -3.36 22.72
CA ALA A 193 10.59 -2.01 23.29
C ALA A 193 11.87 -1.68 24.06
N SER A 194 12.34 -2.58 24.90
CA SER A 194 13.58 -2.40 25.70
C SER A 194 14.80 -2.21 24.80
N ARG A 195 14.92 -3.00 23.73
CA ARG A 195 16.01 -2.88 22.76
C ARG A 195 16.00 -1.55 22.01
N HIS A 196 14.85 -0.91 21.89
CA HIS A 196 14.68 0.40 21.23
C HIS A 196 14.61 1.58 22.22
N GLY A 197 14.92 1.35 23.49
CA GLY A 197 14.95 2.40 24.52
C GLY A 197 13.59 3.02 24.80
N LEU A 198 12.52 2.23 24.70
CA LEU A 198 11.16 2.62 25.05
C LEU A 198 10.87 2.22 26.49
N ASP A 199 10.85 3.20 27.37
CA ASP A 199 10.51 2.98 28.78
C ASP A 199 9.00 2.98 28.98
N SER A 200 8.56 2.26 30.02
CA SER A 200 7.15 2.26 30.42
C SER A 200 6.64 3.69 30.68
N GLY A 201 5.53 4.01 30.03
CA GLY A 201 4.90 5.35 30.14
C GLY A 201 5.54 6.44 29.28
N THR A 202 6.45 6.11 28.36
CA THR A 202 6.90 7.00 27.31
C THR A 202 5.90 6.97 26.16
N PRO A 203 5.22 8.10 25.81
CA PRO A 203 4.34 8.12 24.67
C PRO A 203 5.10 7.89 23.36
N VAL A 204 4.55 7.05 22.48
CA VAL A 204 5.17 6.66 21.21
C VAL A 204 4.26 6.95 20.03
N ILE A 205 4.73 7.81 19.12
CA ILE A 205 4.14 7.98 17.80
C ILE A 205 4.81 6.99 16.84
N GLY A 206 4.02 6.17 16.17
CA GLY A 206 4.47 5.34 15.07
C GLY A 206 4.22 6.01 13.72
N VAL A 207 5.20 5.93 12.83
CA VAL A 207 5.08 6.27 11.42
C VAL A 207 5.46 5.04 10.62
N ALA A 208 4.61 4.59 9.72
CA ALA A 208 4.87 3.41 8.90
C ALA A 208 4.80 3.76 7.40
N GLY A 209 5.91 3.64 6.72
CA GLY A 209 6.03 3.91 5.29
C GLY A 209 7.40 4.46 4.90
N ARG A 210 7.63 4.51 3.61
CA ARG A 210 8.85 5.12 3.04
C ARG A 210 8.89 6.62 3.31
N LEU A 211 10.09 7.19 3.42
CA LEU A 211 10.29 8.64 3.48
C LEU A 211 10.08 9.23 2.08
N ALA A 212 8.86 9.66 1.78
CA ALA A 212 8.44 10.15 0.48
C ALA A 212 7.53 11.36 0.60
N ALA A 213 7.55 12.23 -0.39
CA ALA A 213 6.82 13.50 -0.36
C ALA A 213 5.30 13.33 -0.23
N ASP A 214 4.75 12.26 -0.81
CA ASP A 214 3.33 11.93 -0.70
C ASP A 214 2.89 11.58 0.74
N LYS A 215 3.83 11.22 1.62
CA LYS A 215 3.57 10.86 3.02
C LYS A 215 3.46 12.06 3.96
N GLY A 216 3.88 13.24 3.54
CA GLY A 216 3.66 14.48 4.30
C GLY A 216 4.37 14.53 5.68
N ILE A 217 5.54 13.90 5.79
CA ILE A 217 6.26 13.83 7.08
C ILE A 217 6.63 15.22 7.61
N GLU A 218 6.82 16.20 6.73
CA GLU A 218 7.04 17.60 7.12
C GLU A 218 5.94 18.14 8.04
N PHE A 219 4.68 17.79 7.81
CA PHE A 219 3.55 18.26 8.64
C PHE A 219 3.58 17.64 10.03
N LEU A 220 4.01 16.38 10.16
CA LEU A 220 4.27 15.79 11.47
C LEU A 220 5.42 16.50 12.18
N LEU A 221 6.53 16.75 11.48
CA LEU A 221 7.68 17.45 12.07
C LEU A 221 7.33 18.86 12.54
N GLU A 222 6.47 19.57 11.81
CA GLU A 222 5.96 20.88 12.18
C GLU A 222 4.96 20.81 13.36
N ALA A 223 4.23 19.70 13.52
CA ALA A 223 3.31 19.49 14.65
C ALA A 223 4.03 19.08 15.95
N LEU A 224 5.21 18.45 15.85
CA LEU A 224 5.94 17.91 17.00
C LEU A 224 6.23 18.92 18.11
N PRO A 225 6.60 20.19 17.87
CA PRO A 225 6.84 21.16 18.95
C PRO A 225 5.64 21.32 19.89
N ALA A 226 4.42 21.39 19.35
CA ALA A 226 3.19 21.50 20.15
C ALA A 226 2.94 20.24 20.97
N VAL A 227 3.15 19.06 20.37
CA VAL A 227 2.98 17.77 21.06
C VAL A 227 4.03 17.57 22.15
N LEU A 228 5.30 17.91 21.88
CA LEU A 228 6.41 17.81 22.84
C LEU A 228 6.27 18.78 24.01
N ALA A 229 5.60 19.92 23.83
CA ALA A 229 5.31 20.86 24.93
C ALA A 229 4.40 20.20 25.99
N VAL A 230 3.53 19.29 25.60
CA VAL A 230 2.64 18.54 26.51
C VAL A 230 3.25 17.20 26.92
N HIS A 231 3.97 16.56 26.02
CA HIS A 231 4.59 15.24 26.20
C HIS A 231 6.11 15.30 25.97
N PRO A 232 6.91 15.87 26.88
CA PRO A 232 8.34 16.13 26.65
C PRO A 232 9.20 14.86 26.47
N ARG A 233 8.71 13.70 26.92
CA ARG A 233 9.39 12.40 26.74
C ARG A 233 8.95 11.62 25.50
N LEU A 234 8.05 12.18 24.69
CA LEU A 234 7.51 11.52 23.50
C LEU A 234 8.63 11.06 22.56
N LYS A 235 8.44 9.87 22.00
CA LYS A 235 9.29 9.29 20.96
C LYS A 235 8.50 9.13 19.67
N VAL A 236 9.17 9.33 18.54
CA VAL A 236 8.66 9.02 17.21
C VAL A 236 9.50 7.90 16.63
N MET A 237 8.86 6.79 16.29
CA MET A 237 9.47 5.63 15.67
C MET A 237 8.99 5.53 14.23
N HIS A 238 9.90 5.53 13.25
CA HIS A 238 9.57 5.49 11.84
C HIS A 238 10.06 4.20 11.19
N ALA A 239 9.13 3.31 10.87
CA ALA A 239 9.37 2.06 10.14
C ALA A 239 9.17 2.27 8.64
N GLY A 240 10.16 1.89 7.85
CA GLY A 240 10.12 1.96 6.39
C GLY A 240 11.45 2.46 5.79
N PRO A 241 11.61 2.31 4.47
CA PRO A 241 12.83 2.72 3.79
C PRO A 241 12.98 4.25 3.79
N VAL A 242 14.18 4.70 4.12
CA VAL A 242 14.58 6.12 4.18
C VAL A 242 15.58 6.44 3.08
N GLU A 243 16.50 5.51 2.81
CA GLU A 243 17.50 5.61 1.75
C GLU A 243 17.04 4.87 0.50
N ASP A 244 17.58 5.26 -0.65
CA ASP A 244 17.29 4.64 -1.95
C ASP A 244 15.81 4.58 -2.36
N VAL A 245 14.99 5.48 -1.79
CA VAL A 245 13.59 5.62 -2.22
C VAL A 245 13.54 6.30 -3.58
N ILE A 246 13.07 5.57 -4.58
CA ILE A 246 13.10 6.01 -5.99
C ILE A 246 12.42 7.35 -6.16
N GLY A 247 13.17 8.35 -6.61
CA GLY A 247 12.68 9.69 -6.92
C GLY A 247 12.48 10.63 -5.71
N GLU A 248 12.88 10.23 -4.49
CA GLU A 248 12.64 10.99 -3.25
C GLU A 248 13.91 11.63 -2.64
N GLU A 249 15.04 11.57 -3.34
CA GLU A 249 16.32 12.10 -2.82
C GLU A 249 16.24 13.59 -2.46
N ARG A 250 15.58 14.41 -3.31
CA ARG A 250 15.38 15.84 -3.02
C ARG A 250 14.50 16.09 -1.79
N TYR A 251 13.50 15.24 -1.59
CA TYR A 251 12.64 15.33 -0.42
C TYR A 251 13.42 15.02 0.86
N ARG A 252 14.19 13.93 0.84
CA ARG A 252 15.08 13.55 1.95
C ARG A 252 16.07 14.66 2.31
N GLN A 253 16.74 15.23 1.31
CA GLN A 253 17.67 16.36 1.52
C GLN A 253 16.98 17.59 2.10
N ARG A 254 15.77 17.90 1.67
CA ARG A 254 14.98 19.02 2.23
C ARG A 254 14.61 18.80 3.70
N LEU A 255 14.26 17.56 4.07
CA LEU A 255 13.87 17.23 5.43
C LEU A 255 15.04 17.07 6.40
N ALA A 256 16.24 16.74 5.91
CA ALA A 256 17.40 16.45 6.75
C ALA A 256 17.68 17.52 7.83
N PRO A 257 17.73 18.85 7.53
CA PRO A 257 17.97 19.88 8.56
C PRO A 257 16.83 19.99 9.56
N ILE A 258 15.59 19.67 9.18
CA ILE A 258 14.44 19.70 10.09
C ILE A 258 14.51 18.48 11.02
N LEU A 259 14.76 17.30 10.47
CA LEU A 259 14.92 16.04 11.22
C LEU A 259 16.04 16.13 12.24
N GLN A 260 17.14 16.81 11.90
CA GLN A 260 18.26 17.01 12.81
C GLN A 260 17.83 17.70 14.14
N ARG A 261 16.81 18.56 14.10
CA ARG A 261 16.27 19.21 15.32
C ARG A 261 15.56 18.23 16.25
N PHE A 262 15.14 17.06 15.73
CA PHE A 262 14.37 16.06 16.47
C PHE A 262 15.14 14.76 16.73
N MET A 263 16.46 14.72 16.48
CA MET A 263 17.29 13.51 16.67
C MET A 263 17.20 12.90 18.08
N GLY A 264 16.83 13.70 19.09
CA GLY A 264 16.63 13.20 20.46
C GLY A 264 15.35 12.40 20.66
N CYS A 265 14.35 12.54 19.79
CA CYS A 265 13.05 11.89 19.92
C CYS A 265 12.57 11.18 18.65
N TYR A 266 13.18 11.38 17.48
CA TYR A 266 12.79 10.78 16.20
C TYR A 266 13.81 9.72 15.78
N THR A 267 13.36 8.48 15.63
CA THR A 267 14.22 7.34 15.30
C THR A 267 13.71 6.65 14.03
N PHE A 268 14.59 6.44 13.05
CA PHE A 268 14.32 5.61 11.88
C PHE A 268 14.72 4.16 12.17
N LEU A 269 13.81 3.24 11.89
CA LEU A 269 14.01 1.80 12.09
C LEU A 269 14.41 1.06 10.81
N GLY A 270 14.29 1.73 9.65
CA GLY A 270 14.45 1.06 8.36
C GLY A 270 13.25 0.14 8.03
N THR A 271 13.46 -0.72 7.06
CA THR A 271 12.45 -1.73 6.67
C THR A 271 12.43 -2.84 7.72
N LEU A 272 11.26 -3.11 8.27
CA LEU A 272 11.04 -4.14 9.28
C LEU A 272 10.40 -5.38 8.65
N GLU A 273 10.77 -6.55 9.16
CA GLU A 273 10.09 -7.80 8.85
C GLU A 273 8.70 -7.86 9.49
N PRO A 274 7.79 -8.73 9.03
CA PRO A 274 6.40 -8.75 9.52
C PRO A 274 6.24 -8.86 11.03
N ASP A 275 7.05 -9.69 11.71
CA ASP A 275 7.01 -9.82 13.17
C ASP A 275 7.47 -8.53 13.85
N GLU A 276 8.52 -7.90 13.34
CA GLU A 276 9.02 -6.63 13.86
C GLU A 276 8.03 -5.48 13.62
N MET A 277 7.30 -5.49 12.48
CA MET A 277 6.21 -4.54 12.25
C MET A 277 5.10 -4.71 13.28
N ALA A 278 4.77 -5.93 13.68
CA ALA A 278 3.78 -6.19 14.71
C ALA A 278 4.27 -5.70 16.09
N TYR A 279 5.52 -5.92 16.45
CA TYR A 279 6.12 -5.39 17.69
C TYR A 279 6.15 -3.85 17.67
N PHE A 280 6.53 -3.27 16.54
CA PHE A 280 6.53 -1.81 16.34
C PHE A 280 5.14 -1.22 16.60
N PHE A 281 4.10 -1.69 15.90
CA PHE A 281 2.75 -1.16 16.11
C PHE A 281 2.25 -1.38 17.54
N SER A 282 2.48 -2.56 18.13
CA SER A 282 2.02 -2.87 19.49
C SER A 282 2.66 -1.98 20.57
N ASN A 283 3.80 -1.37 20.27
CA ASN A 283 4.50 -0.43 21.17
C ASN A 283 4.20 1.04 20.84
N CYS A 284 3.35 1.32 19.86
CA CYS A 284 2.91 2.68 19.56
C CYS A 284 1.60 3.02 20.29
N ASP A 285 1.50 4.20 20.86
CA ASP A 285 0.26 4.73 21.44
C ASP A 285 -0.64 5.34 20.36
N VAL A 286 -0.04 5.84 19.30
CA VAL A 286 -0.73 6.37 18.12
C VAL A 286 0.11 6.18 16.87
N HIS A 287 -0.50 5.70 15.81
CA HIS A 287 0.06 5.72 14.46
C HIS A 287 -0.36 7.01 13.76
N VAL A 288 0.53 7.63 12.99
CA VAL A 288 0.26 8.88 12.24
C VAL A 288 0.48 8.64 10.74
N LEU A 289 -0.55 8.95 9.95
CA LEU A 289 -0.52 8.85 8.49
C LEU A 289 -0.90 10.20 7.86
N PRO A 290 0.04 11.17 7.77
CA PRO A 290 -0.24 12.53 7.34
C PRO A 290 -0.12 12.71 5.82
N SER A 291 -0.50 11.70 5.04
CA SER A 291 -0.44 11.71 3.58
C SER A 291 -1.15 12.92 2.98
N ILE A 292 -0.66 13.43 1.85
CA ILE A 292 -1.06 14.73 1.32
C ILE A 292 -1.81 14.69 -0.01
N ASN A 293 -1.93 13.54 -0.66
CA ASN A 293 -2.59 13.42 -1.95
C ASN A 293 -3.11 11.98 -2.22
N SER A 294 -3.79 11.81 -3.35
CA SER A 294 -4.44 10.56 -3.79
C SER A 294 -3.48 9.43 -4.21
N THR A 295 -2.17 9.60 -4.05
CA THR A 295 -1.20 8.49 -4.12
C THR A 295 -1.42 7.53 -2.94
N GLU A 296 -1.94 8.04 -1.81
CA GLU A 296 -2.51 7.22 -0.76
C GLU A 296 -4.01 7.06 -0.99
N SER A 297 -4.47 5.84 -1.21
CA SER A 297 -5.87 5.55 -1.55
C SER A 297 -6.66 4.87 -0.42
N PHE A 298 -5.94 4.41 0.61
CA PHE A 298 -6.53 3.68 1.73
C PHE A 298 -5.67 3.75 3.00
N GLY A 299 -4.36 3.46 2.85
CA GLY A 299 -3.44 3.34 3.98
C GLY A 299 -3.58 1.99 4.68
N LEU A 300 -3.06 0.92 4.06
CA LEU A 300 -3.05 -0.45 4.61
C LEU A 300 -2.51 -0.49 6.04
N VAL A 301 -1.52 0.33 6.31
CA VAL A 301 -0.85 0.47 7.62
C VAL A 301 -1.80 0.87 8.75
N GLN A 302 -2.92 1.53 8.45
CA GLN A 302 -3.95 1.86 9.45
C GLN A 302 -4.62 0.59 9.98
N ILE A 303 -4.88 -0.38 9.10
CA ILE A 303 -5.47 -1.66 9.49
C ILE A 303 -4.43 -2.53 10.19
N GLU A 304 -3.17 -2.51 9.74
CA GLU A 304 -2.07 -3.19 10.45
C GLU A 304 -1.92 -2.67 11.87
N ALA A 305 -1.92 -1.34 12.05
CA ALA A 305 -1.90 -0.70 13.37
C ALA A 305 -3.12 -1.11 14.21
N ALA A 306 -4.32 -1.05 13.64
CA ALA A 306 -5.55 -1.42 14.32
C ALA A 306 -5.55 -2.90 14.76
N LEU A 307 -5.03 -3.82 13.93
CA LEU A 307 -4.86 -5.23 14.28
C LEU A 307 -3.89 -5.44 15.46
N CYS A 308 -2.98 -4.50 15.69
CA CYS A 308 -2.08 -4.48 16.86
C CYS A 308 -2.62 -3.66 18.04
N GLY A 309 -3.85 -3.14 17.95
CA GLY A 309 -4.49 -2.35 19.00
C GLY A 309 -4.09 -0.87 19.03
N THR A 310 -3.44 -0.38 17.97
CA THR A 310 -2.92 0.99 17.86
C THR A 310 -3.85 1.85 17.01
N PRO A 311 -4.39 2.94 17.57
CA PRO A 311 -5.22 3.88 16.83
C PRO A 311 -4.40 4.74 15.87
N THR A 312 -5.05 5.24 14.80
CA THR A 312 -4.40 6.08 13.80
C THR A 312 -4.97 7.49 13.77
N VAL A 313 -4.10 8.50 13.66
CA VAL A 313 -4.45 9.84 13.19
C VAL A 313 -4.05 9.94 11.74
N ALA A 314 -5.04 10.02 10.84
CA ALA A 314 -4.83 10.01 9.40
C ALA A 314 -5.35 11.30 8.74
N SER A 315 -4.80 11.65 7.59
CA SER A 315 -5.35 12.72 6.76
C SER A 315 -6.73 12.34 6.21
N ALA A 316 -7.68 13.28 6.21
CA ALA A 316 -9.05 13.11 5.72
C ALA A 316 -9.13 13.08 4.18
N LEU A 317 -8.20 12.38 3.52
CA LEU A 317 -8.21 12.16 2.08
C LEU A 317 -9.25 11.10 1.69
N PRO A 318 -9.81 11.18 0.48
CA PRO A 318 -10.69 10.14 -0.05
C PRO A 318 -10.04 8.76 0.03
N GLY A 319 -10.78 7.79 0.57
CA GLY A 319 -10.29 6.44 0.83
C GLY A 319 -9.46 6.31 2.11
N VAL A 320 -8.55 7.23 2.39
CA VAL A 320 -7.68 7.20 3.59
C VAL A 320 -8.47 7.42 4.88
N ARG A 321 -9.55 8.16 4.83
CA ARG A 321 -10.47 8.37 5.97
C ARG A 321 -11.33 7.15 6.31
N VAL A 322 -11.45 6.19 5.40
CA VAL A 322 -12.35 5.05 5.55
C VAL A 322 -11.92 4.05 6.63
N PRO A 323 -10.64 3.65 6.76
CA PRO A 323 -10.21 2.71 7.80
C PRO A 323 -10.55 3.15 9.23
N THR A 324 -10.32 4.41 9.58
CA THR A 324 -10.67 4.94 10.90
C THR A 324 -12.19 4.97 11.13
N GLN A 325 -12.98 5.24 10.07
CA GLN A 325 -14.46 5.20 10.15
C GLN A 325 -14.98 3.77 10.33
N MET A 326 -14.37 2.79 9.64
CA MET A 326 -14.78 1.37 9.72
C MET A 326 -14.41 0.73 11.05
N THR A 327 -13.24 1.04 11.57
CA THR A 327 -12.70 0.39 12.78
C THR A 327 -13.07 1.12 14.07
N GLY A 328 -13.37 2.41 13.99
CA GLY A 328 -13.48 3.29 15.16
C GLY A 328 -12.14 3.53 15.87
N MET A 329 -11.04 3.02 15.31
CA MET A 329 -9.70 3.08 15.91
C MET A 329 -8.90 4.26 15.38
N GLY A 330 -9.23 5.45 15.82
CA GLY A 330 -8.54 6.66 15.45
C GLY A 330 -9.47 7.79 15.01
N LEU A 331 -8.88 8.80 14.39
CA LEU A 331 -9.58 9.96 13.85
C LEU A 331 -8.88 10.49 12.60
N THR A 332 -9.59 11.34 11.87
CA THR A 332 -9.02 12.00 10.69
C THR A 332 -8.94 13.50 10.89
N VAL A 333 -7.93 14.11 10.29
CA VAL A 333 -7.68 15.56 10.31
C VAL A 333 -7.54 16.07 8.86
N PRO A 334 -7.80 17.36 8.58
CA PRO A 334 -7.55 17.92 7.27
C PRO A 334 -6.09 17.68 6.83
N PRO A 335 -5.83 17.29 5.57
CA PRO A 335 -4.47 17.13 5.09
C PRO A 335 -3.72 18.48 5.10
N ARG A 336 -2.42 18.45 5.41
CA ARG A 336 -1.55 19.63 5.49
C ARG A 336 -1.91 20.63 6.60
N ASP A 337 -2.76 20.27 7.53
CA ASP A 337 -3.13 21.10 8.69
C ASP A 337 -2.34 20.66 9.92
N VAL A 338 -1.30 21.41 10.21
CA VAL A 338 -0.34 21.15 11.31
C VAL A 338 -1.02 21.22 12.67
N ASP A 339 -1.88 22.21 12.88
CA ASP A 339 -2.55 22.42 14.17
C ASP A 339 -3.59 21.33 14.43
N ALA A 340 -4.37 20.98 13.40
CA ALA A 340 -5.33 19.87 13.49
C ALA A 340 -4.60 18.52 13.72
N LEU A 341 -3.45 18.32 13.09
CA LEU A 341 -2.65 17.11 13.27
C LEU A 341 -2.12 17.03 14.72
N ALA A 342 -1.55 18.09 15.25
CA ALA A 342 -1.08 18.16 16.64
C ALA A 342 -2.23 17.90 17.62
N ALA A 343 -3.36 18.57 17.44
CA ALA A 343 -4.55 18.40 18.27
C ALA A 343 -5.10 16.96 18.22
N GLY A 344 -5.14 16.35 17.02
CA GLY A 344 -5.56 14.97 16.83
C GLY A 344 -4.67 13.97 17.56
N ILE A 345 -3.35 14.13 17.46
CA ILE A 345 -2.37 13.29 18.17
C ILE A 345 -2.57 13.43 19.69
N MET A 346 -2.62 14.66 20.22
CA MET A 346 -2.82 14.90 21.64
C MET A 346 -4.14 14.31 22.15
N LYS A 347 -5.20 14.40 21.37
CA LYS A 347 -6.51 13.80 21.71
C LYS A 347 -6.45 12.29 21.84
N VAL A 348 -5.80 11.61 20.91
CA VAL A 348 -5.63 10.15 20.97
C VAL A 348 -4.77 9.74 22.16
N LEU A 349 -3.69 10.47 22.45
CA LEU A 349 -2.81 10.21 23.59
C LEU A 349 -3.53 10.45 24.94
N ALA A 350 -4.43 11.43 25.00
CA ALA A 350 -5.19 11.74 26.22
C ALA A 350 -6.34 10.74 26.49
N GLU A 351 -6.89 10.14 25.46
CA GLU A 351 -8.07 9.24 25.55
C GLU A 351 -7.80 7.86 24.94
N PRO A 352 -6.76 7.10 25.36
CA PRO A 352 -6.32 5.89 24.66
C PRO A 352 -7.40 4.80 24.63
N GLY A 353 -8.28 4.72 25.61
CA GLY A 353 -9.37 3.74 25.67
C GLY A 353 -10.49 4.00 24.64
N ARG A 354 -10.68 5.26 24.25
CA ARG A 354 -11.75 5.67 23.33
C ARG A 354 -11.56 5.15 21.91
N PHE A 355 -10.31 4.99 21.49
CA PHE A 355 -9.92 4.64 20.13
C PHE A 355 -9.45 3.19 19.99
N LYS A 356 -9.78 2.34 20.95
CA LYS A 356 -9.49 0.89 20.91
C LYS A 356 -10.71 0.12 20.46
N GLY A 357 -10.48 -0.90 19.63
CA GLY A 357 -11.52 -1.78 19.12
C GLY A 357 -11.09 -3.25 19.13
N PRO A 358 -12.05 -4.17 18.98
CA PRO A 358 -11.77 -5.60 18.96
C PRO A 358 -11.09 -6.03 17.65
N ARG A 359 -10.06 -6.87 17.73
CA ARG A 359 -9.32 -7.41 16.58
C ARG A 359 -10.19 -8.29 15.67
N GLY A 360 -11.07 -9.11 16.24
CA GLY A 360 -11.84 -10.12 15.50
C GLY A 360 -12.63 -9.58 14.30
N PRO A 361 -13.47 -8.54 14.46
CA PRO A 361 -14.19 -7.92 13.34
C PRO A 361 -13.28 -7.35 12.25
N ILE A 362 -12.09 -6.85 12.61
CA ILE A 362 -11.12 -6.32 11.64
C ILE A 362 -10.53 -7.48 10.82
N VAL A 363 -10.11 -8.56 11.48
CA VAL A 363 -9.63 -9.78 10.78
C VAL A 363 -10.69 -10.32 9.84
N ALA A 364 -11.95 -10.39 10.26
CA ALA A 364 -13.04 -10.92 9.44
C ALA A 364 -13.25 -10.14 8.14
N GLN A 365 -12.98 -8.82 8.14
CA GLN A 365 -13.17 -7.97 6.98
C GLN A 365 -11.94 -7.85 6.08
N PHE A 366 -10.74 -7.89 6.66
CA PHE A 366 -9.50 -7.55 5.99
C PHE A 366 -8.54 -8.73 5.80
N SER A 367 -8.86 -9.93 6.29
CA SER A 367 -7.96 -11.07 6.12
C SER A 367 -7.69 -11.35 4.63
N PRO A 368 -6.48 -11.80 4.28
CA PRO A 368 -6.16 -12.19 2.91
C PRO A 368 -7.10 -13.27 2.35
N ASP A 369 -7.56 -14.18 3.19
CA ASP A 369 -8.55 -15.21 2.81
C ASP A 369 -9.89 -14.59 2.41
N HIS A 370 -10.39 -13.61 3.19
CA HIS A 370 -11.62 -12.88 2.84
C HIS A 370 -11.50 -12.15 1.50
N THR A 371 -10.40 -11.41 1.31
CA THR A 371 -10.15 -10.72 0.03
C THR A 371 -10.06 -11.72 -1.13
N ALA A 372 -9.33 -12.82 -0.97
CA ALA A 372 -9.19 -13.86 -1.98
C ALA A 372 -10.53 -14.50 -2.34
N ALA A 373 -11.41 -14.78 -1.36
CA ALA A 373 -12.74 -15.28 -1.59
C ALA A 373 -13.57 -14.32 -2.47
N ARG A 374 -13.48 -13.00 -2.24
CA ARG A 374 -14.16 -11.99 -3.07
C ARG A 374 -13.65 -11.96 -4.51
N TYR A 375 -12.35 -12.18 -4.72
CA TYR A 375 -11.79 -12.31 -6.06
C TYR A 375 -12.19 -13.63 -6.74
N GLU A 376 -12.26 -14.72 -5.98
CA GLU A 376 -12.75 -16.02 -6.45
C GLU A 376 -14.18 -15.90 -6.95
N ASP A 377 -15.10 -15.34 -6.15
CA ASP A 377 -16.48 -15.05 -6.53
C ASP A 377 -16.55 -14.25 -7.84
N LEU A 378 -15.72 -13.18 -7.93
CA LEU A 378 -15.68 -12.33 -9.11
C LEU A 378 -15.19 -13.08 -10.37
N PHE A 379 -14.16 -13.91 -10.27
CA PHE A 379 -13.70 -14.71 -11.40
C PHE A 379 -14.72 -15.79 -11.79
N GLU A 380 -15.45 -16.36 -10.86
CA GLU A 380 -16.53 -17.31 -11.15
C GLU A 380 -17.71 -16.63 -11.86
N GLU A 381 -18.13 -15.45 -11.39
CA GLU A 381 -19.14 -14.60 -12.04
C GLU A 381 -18.76 -14.33 -13.51
N LEU A 382 -17.51 -13.92 -13.75
CA LEU A 382 -17.03 -13.57 -15.09
C LEU A 382 -16.81 -14.76 -16.02
N LYS A 383 -16.63 -15.97 -15.52
CA LYS A 383 -16.53 -17.20 -16.34
C LYS A 383 -17.87 -17.66 -16.93
N GLY A 384 -18.96 -17.23 -16.33
CA GLY A 384 -20.31 -17.58 -16.79
C GLY A 384 -20.83 -16.75 -17.98
N TRP A 385 -19.97 -15.88 -18.57
CA TRP A 385 -20.32 -14.98 -19.68
C TRP A 385 -19.89 -15.53 -21.03
#